data_5c6e57b1ec2d01cfa25b7e6e4810f21e
#
_entry.id   5c6e57b1ec2d01cfa25b7e6e4810f21e
#
_cell.length_a   1.000
_cell.length_b   1.000
_cell.length_c   1.000
_cell.angle_alpha   90.00
_cell.angle_beta   90.00
_cell.angle_gamma   90.00
#
_symmetry.space_group_name_H-M   'P 1'
#
loop_
_entity.id
_entity.type
_entity.pdbx_description
1 polymer ?
#
loop_
_entity_poly.entity_id
_entity_poly.type
_entity_poly.pdbx_seq_one_letter_code
_entity_poly.pdbx_strand_id
1 'polypeptide(L)' 'MPPAYDLIIERGGWIVVETIEASDEVAAWRLGLMVHIDALMAVVCRDEHDLESTRV' A
#
# COMPACT_ATOMS: atom_id res chain seq x y z
N MET A 1 -15.97 6.57 -3.19
CA MET A 1 -14.56 6.91 -3.07
C MET A 1 -13.71 5.65 -3.15
N PRO A 2 -12.63 5.66 -3.89
CA PRO A 2 -11.80 4.47 -3.97
C PRO A 2 -11.10 4.19 -2.64
N PRO A 3 -10.86 2.94 -2.33
CA PRO A 3 -10.16 2.61 -1.09
C PRO A 3 -8.71 3.05 -1.15
N ALA A 4 -8.12 3.26 0.02
CA ALA A 4 -6.72 3.63 0.13
C ALA A 4 -5.89 2.39 0.41
N TYR A 5 -4.70 2.33 -0.16
CA TYR A 5 -3.77 1.23 0.03
C TYR A 5 -2.42 1.79 0.47
N ASP A 6 -1.80 1.10 1.41
CA ASP A 6 -0.45 1.44 1.87
C ASP A 6 0.55 0.59 1.11
N LEU A 7 1.48 1.24 0.44
CA LEU A 7 2.59 0.57 -0.24
C LEU A 7 3.76 0.50 0.73
N ILE A 8 4.22 -0.69 0.98
CA ILE A 8 5.38 -0.90 1.84
C ILE A 8 6.61 -1.00 0.94
N ILE A 9 7.51 -0.05 1.09
CA ILE A 9 8.65 0.12 0.19
C ILE A 9 9.93 0.05 0.99
N GLU A 10 10.93 -0.65 0.47
CA GLU A 10 12.23 -0.71 1.11
C GLU A 10 13.24 0.06 0.26
N ARG A 11 13.93 1.01 0.88
CA ARG A 11 14.96 1.81 0.21
C ARG A 11 16.17 1.95 1.10
N GLY A 12 17.29 1.43 0.63
CA GLY A 12 18.55 1.60 1.33
C GLY A 12 18.51 1.13 2.77
N GLY A 13 17.77 0.06 3.05
CA GLY A 13 17.64 -0.46 4.39
C GLY A 13 16.53 0.18 5.21
N TRP A 14 15.79 1.12 4.63
CA TRP A 14 14.70 1.82 5.32
C TRP A 14 13.36 1.36 4.78
N ILE A 15 12.37 1.28 5.66
CA ILE A 15 11.01 0.98 5.26
C ILE A 15 10.25 2.29 5.15
N VAL A 16 9.66 2.51 3.98
CA VAL A 16 8.86 3.71 3.70
C VAL A 16 7.44 3.25 3.40
N VAL A 17 6.44 3.95 3.94
CA VAL A 17 5.04 3.65 3.67
C VAL A 17 4.46 4.80 2.87
N GLU A 18 3.83 4.48 1.74
CA GLU A 18 3.22 5.46 0.85
C GLU A 18 1.76 5.09 0.66
N THR A 19 0.86 6.03 0.92
CA THR A 19 -0.58 5.77 0.79
C THR A 19 -1.05 6.25 -0.58
N ILE A 20 -1.74 5.36 -1.29
CA ILE A 20 -2.32 5.69 -2.59
C ILE A 20 -3.78 5.29 -2.63
N GLU A 21 -4.52 5.83 -3.59
CA GLU A 21 -5.89 5.42 -3.87
C GLU A 21 -5.91 4.54 -5.10
N ALA A 22 -6.63 3.43 -5.05
CA ALA A 22 -6.76 2.52 -6.17
C ALA A 22 -8.10 1.81 -6.08
N SER A 23 -8.58 1.33 -7.21
CA SER A 23 -9.88 0.67 -7.26
C SER A 23 -9.87 -0.68 -6.54
N ASP A 24 -8.74 -1.38 -6.58
CA ASP A 24 -8.59 -2.66 -5.90
C ASP A 24 -7.10 -2.93 -5.67
N GLU A 25 -6.83 -4.07 -5.04
CA GLU A 25 -5.45 -4.43 -4.70
C GLU A 25 -4.58 -4.61 -5.95
N VAL A 26 -5.13 -5.18 -7.00
CA VAL A 26 -4.36 -5.38 -8.24
C VAL A 26 -3.93 -4.04 -8.83
N ALA A 27 -4.85 -3.06 -8.84
CA ALA A 27 -4.51 -1.73 -9.33
C ALA A 27 -3.45 -1.07 -8.46
N ALA A 28 -3.53 -1.27 -7.14
CA ALA A 28 -2.54 -0.72 -6.22
C ALA A 28 -1.15 -1.32 -6.48
N TRP A 29 -1.08 -2.64 -6.70
CA TRP A 29 0.18 -3.29 -7.04
C TRP A 29 0.77 -2.74 -8.34
N ARG A 30 -0.08 -2.56 -9.35
CA ARG A 30 0.38 -2.02 -10.64
C ARG A 30 0.96 -0.63 -10.49
N LEU A 31 0.25 0.24 -9.76
CA LEU A 31 0.74 1.60 -9.55
C LEU A 31 2.05 1.59 -8.76
N GLY A 32 2.10 0.79 -7.71
CA GLY A 32 3.30 0.68 -6.90
C GLY A 32 4.49 0.18 -7.68
N LEU A 33 4.28 -0.83 -8.51
CA LEU A 33 5.37 -1.40 -9.32
C LEU A 33 5.84 -0.44 -10.41
N MET A 34 4.96 0.42 -10.91
CA MET A 34 5.36 1.43 -11.89
C MET A 34 6.33 2.44 -11.31
N VAL A 35 6.13 2.80 -10.05
CA VAL A 35 6.93 3.83 -9.41
C VAL A 35 8.12 3.24 -8.66
N HIS A 36 7.94 2.05 -8.07
CA HIS A 36 8.94 1.42 -7.21
C HIS A 36 9.22 -0.01 -7.68
N ILE A 37 9.78 -0.14 -8.88
CA ILE A 37 9.94 -1.45 -9.55
C ILE A 37 10.69 -2.45 -8.68
N ASP A 38 11.77 -2.04 -8.04
CA ASP A 38 12.64 -2.96 -7.30
C ASP A 38 12.47 -2.83 -5.79
N ALA A 39 11.62 -1.93 -5.33
CA ALA A 39 11.56 -1.60 -3.91
C ALA A 39 10.22 -1.97 -3.26
N LEU A 40 9.19 -2.23 -4.04
CA LEU A 40 7.86 -2.53 -3.48
C LEU A 40 7.86 -3.91 -2.86
N MET A 41 7.54 -3.98 -1.57
CA MET A 41 7.52 -5.23 -0.81
C MET A 41 6.12 -5.77 -0.58
N ALA A 42 5.16 -4.88 -0.36
CA ALA A 42 3.81 -5.31 -0.03
C ALA A 42 2.80 -4.20 -0.28
N VAL A 43 1.55 -4.59 -0.43
CA VAL A 43 0.42 -3.67 -0.54
C VAL A 43 -0.61 -4.10 0.50
N VAL A 44 -1.02 -3.17 1.34
CA VAL A 44 -1.97 -3.45 2.43
C VAL A 44 -3.16 -2.52 2.28
N CYS A 45 -4.37 -3.09 2.36
CA CYS A 45 -5.58 -2.28 2.30
C CYS A 45 -5.74 -1.49 3.60
N ARG A 46 -5.66 -0.18 3.49
CA ARG A 46 -5.74 0.68 4.65
C ARG A 46 -7.09 0.62 5.35
N ASP A 47 -8.16 0.54 4.56
CA ASP A 47 -9.51 0.48 5.12
C ASP A 47 -9.70 -0.76 5.98
N GLU A 48 -9.18 -1.89 5.51
CA GLU A 48 -9.25 -3.14 6.26
C GLU A 48 -8.47 -3.03 7.56
N HIS A 49 -7.30 -2.43 7.50
CA HIS A 49 -6.46 -2.24 8.67
C HIS A 49 -7.15 -1.33 9.68
N ASP A 50 -7.74 -0.25 9.21
CA ASP A 50 -8.45 0.69 10.09
C ASP A 50 -9.61 0.02 10.79
N LEU A 51 -10.35 -0.83 10.10
CA LEU A 51 -11.47 -1.56 10.69
C LEU A 51 -11.00 -2.47 11.82
N GLU A 52 -9.90 -3.14 11.62
CA GLU A 52 -9.33 -3.99 12.66
C GLU A 52 -8.93 -3.19 13.89
N SER A 53 -8.31 -2.06 13.68
CA SER A 53 -7.92 -1.17 14.77
C SER A 53 -9.12 -0.71 15.56
N THR A 54 -10.21 -0.40 14.88
CA THR A 54 -11.42 0.08 15.52
C THR A 54 -12.05 -0.98 16.42
N ARG A 55 -11.87 -2.24 16.11
CA ARG A 55 -12.48 -3.32 16.84
C ARG A 55 -11.80 -3.63 18.16
N VAL A 56 -10.59 -3.20 18.29
CA VAL A 56 -9.84 -3.37 19.53
C VAL A 56 -10.25 -2.31 20.54
#